data_419c276743b29eeee0cd602c6b7a2830
#
_entry.id   419c276743b29eeee0cd602c6b7a2830
#
_cell.length_a   1.000
_cell.length_b   1.000
_cell.length_c   1.000
_cell.angle_alpha   90.00
_cell.angle_beta   90.00
_cell.angle_gamma   90.00
#
_symmetry.space_group_name_H-M   'P 1'
#
loop_
_entity.id
_entity.type
_entity.pdbx_description
1 polymer ?
#
loop_
_entity_poly.entity_id
_entity_poly.type
_entity_poly.pdbx_seq_one_letter_code
_entity_poly.pdbx_strand_id
1 'polypeptide(L)'
;INKRFPKVNRRVGGYNLDLIHPKDNKINLVNIMVGSEGTLAAVTKAKLNLEPLPKFTGLAILHFKDLIESMEATVAVLDENPAAVEHIGQMIITQARKSLGFSRNLDFLQGDPSDILVVEVNGNSEKEINSKLNNLGNKMKKINLSYAITNITDPSKQAQVWAMRQAGLGLMMNIPGDAKPIPFVEDTAISPEKLPEYVKRFDEIVKANGTEAGYYGHAAEG
;
A
#
# COMPACT_ATOMS: atom_id res chain seq x y z
N ILE A 1 0.71 6.87 -28.70
CA ILE A 1 0.30 6.01 -27.59
C ILE A 1 1.50 5.79 -26.66
N ASN A 2 2.55 5.08 -27.07
CA ASN A 2 3.70 4.68 -26.23
C ASN A 2 4.41 5.82 -25.48
N LYS A 3 4.41 7.06 -26.03
CA LYS A 3 5.02 8.24 -25.39
C LYS A 3 4.12 8.89 -24.33
N ARG A 4 2.80 8.67 -24.39
CA ARG A 4 1.82 9.38 -23.55
C ARG A 4 1.20 8.50 -22.47
N PHE A 5 1.29 7.17 -22.58
CA PHE A 5 0.82 6.27 -21.54
C PHE A 5 1.75 6.29 -20.33
N PRO A 6 1.21 6.36 -19.12
CA PRO A 6 2.00 6.33 -17.90
C PRO A 6 2.76 4.99 -17.81
N LYS A 7 4.02 5.08 -17.37
CA LYS A 7 4.90 3.92 -17.17
C LYS A 7 4.95 3.59 -15.68
N VAL A 8 3.82 3.18 -15.15
CA VAL A 8 3.65 2.71 -13.77
C VAL A 8 3.18 1.27 -13.79
N ASN A 9 3.47 0.51 -12.74
CA ASN A 9 3.10 -0.90 -12.67
C ASN A 9 1.59 -1.07 -12.62
N ARG A 10 0.93 -0.34 -11.74
CA ARG A 10 -0.53 -0.37 -11.58
C ARG A 10 -1.19 0.71 -12.43
N ARG A 11 -2.00 0.27 -13.38
CA ARG A 11 -2.80 1.16 -14.24
C ARG A 11 -4.25 0.74 -14.17
N VAL A 12 -5.08 1.63 -13.65
CA VAL A 12 -6.50 1.35 -13.37
C VAL A 12 -7.45 2.32 -14.07
N GLY A 13 -6.95 3.33 -14.76
CA GLY A 13 -7.75 4.34 -15.45
C GLY A 13 -7.84 4.09 -16.97
N GLY A 14 -8.97 3.56 -17.45
CA GLY A 14 -9.27 3.42 -18.86
C GLY A 14 -8.66 2.20 -19.54
N TYR A 15 -8.75 2.15 -20.87
CA TYR A 15 -8.34 0.99 -21.67
C TYR A 15 -6.82 0.97 -21.89
N ASN A 16 -6.23 -0.21 -21.85
CA ASN A 16 -4.80 -0.45 -22.09
C ASN A 16 -4.45 -0.41 -23.57
N LEU A 17 -4.65 0.74 -24.23
CA LEU A 17 -4.44 0.91 -25.67
C LEU A 17 -2.99 0.71 -26.11
N ASP A 18 -2.03 0.93 -25.23
CA ASP A 18 -0.61 0.70 -25.49
C ASP A 18 -0.26 -0.80 -25.56
N LEU A 19 -1.08 -1.66 -24.94
CA LEU A 19 -0.91 -3.11 -24.96
C LEU A 19 -1.59 -3.81 -26.14
N ILE A 20 -2.42 -3.09 -26.92
CA ILE A 20 -3.07 -3.64 -28.12
C ILE A 20 -2.09 -3.64 -29.30
N HIS A 21 -1.10 -2.76 -29.28
CA HIS A 21 -0.17 -2.61 -30.40
C HIS A 21 0.63 -3.90 -30.61
N PRO A 22 0.54 -4.52 -31.81
CA PRO A 22 1.17 -5.80 -32.05
C PRO A 22 2.69 -5.66 -31.98
N LYS A 23 3.31 -6.32 -31.01
CA LYS A 23 4.79 -6.50 -31.03
C LYS A 23 5.22 -7.49 -32.12
N ASP A 24 4.33 -8.45 -32.46
CA ASP A 24 4.62 -9.55 -33.39
C ASP A 24 3.45 -9.77 -34.40
N ASN A 25 2.85 -8.72 -34.91
CA ASN A 25 1.67 -8.78 -35.79
C ASN A 25 0.46 -9.56 -35.20
N LYS A 26 0.43 -9.80 -33.89
CA LYS A 26 -0.67 -10.47 -33.20
C LYS A 26 -1.32 -9.52 -32.20
N ILE A 27 -2.61 -9.25 -32.40
CA ILE A 27 -3.39 -8.48 -31.44
C ILE A 27 -3.89 -9.41 -30.35
N ASN A 28 -3.58 -9.10 -29.10
CA ASN A 28 -4.15 -9.79 -27.93
C ASN A 28 -5.30 -8.98 -27.36
N LEU A 29 -6.55 -9.40 -27.64
CA LEU A 29 -7.75 -8.73 -27.16
C LEU A 29 -7.90 -8.82 -25.64
N VAL A 30 -7.27 -9.78 -24.96
CA VAL A 30 -7.30 -9.86 -23.50
C VAL A 30 -6.74 -8.58 -22.86
N ASN A 31 -5.72 -7.99 -23.47
CA ASN A 31 -5.09 -6.77 -22.95
C ASN A 31 -6.06 -5.56 -22.90
N ILE A 32 -7.04 -5.48 -23.82
CA ILE A 32 -8.03 -4.41 -23.78
C ILE A 32 -9.23 -4.76 -22.91
N MET A 33 -9.52 -6.07 -22.77
CA MET A 33 -10.60 -6.53 -21.90
C MET A 33 -10.26 -6.35 -20.42
N VAL A 34 -8.99 -6.55 -20.06
CA VAL A 34 -8.48 -6.27 -18.71
C VAL A 34 -8.53 -4.76 -18.47
N GLY A 35 -9.20 -4.32 -17.41
CA GLY A 35 -9.40 -2.91 -17.09
C GLY A 35 -10.57 -2.25 -17.84
N SER A 36 -11.36 -3.00 -18.61
CA SER A 36 -12.54 -2.44 -19.31
C SER A 36 -13.78 -2.25 -18.43
N GLU A 37 -13.74 -2.75 -17.19
CA GLU A 37 -14.81 -2.61 -16.20
C GLU A 37 -16.21 -2.95 -16.71
N GLY A 38 -16.30 -4.01 -17.55
CA GLY A 38 -17.57 -4.45 -18.15
C GLY A 38 -18.10 -3.57 -19.29
N THR A 39 -17.39 -2.52 -19.70
CA THR A 39 -17.86 -1.60 -20.77
C THR A 39 -17.72 -2.19 -22.17
N LEU A 40 -16.85 -3.17 -22.37
CA LEU A 40 -16.61 -3.78 -23.69
C LEU A 40 -17.26 -5.15 -23.85
N ALA A 41 -17.30 -5.95 -22.78
CA ALA A 41 -17.93 -7.27 -22.80
C ALA A 41 -18.19 -7.79 -21.39
N ALA A 42 -19.07 -8.79 -21.28
CA ALA A 42 -19.25 -9.59 -20.06
C ALA A 42 -18.32 -10.81 -20.11
N VAL A 43 -17.51 -10.97 -19.06
CA VAL A 43 -16.59 -12.13 -18.93
C VAL A 43 -17.34 -13.27 -18.26
N THR A 44 -17.55 -14.37 -18.99
CA THR A 44 -18.22 -15.59 -18.48
C THR A 44 -17.25 -16.63 -17.97
N LYS A 45 -15.99 -16.62 -18.46
CA LYS A 45 -14.95 -17.54 -18.06
C LYS A 45 -13.58 -16.92 -18.26
N ALA A 46 -12.70 -17.05 -17.29
CA ALA A 46 -11.31 -16.60 -17.38
C ALA A 46 -10.34 -17.74 -17.02
N LYS A 47 -9.20 -17.77 -17.72
CA LYS A 47 -8.03 -18.59 -17.36
C LYS A 47 -6.95 -17.63 -16.87
N LEU A 48 -6.53 -17.81 -15.61
CA LEU A 48 -5.56 -16.95 -14.94
C LEU A 48 -4.25 -17.69 -14.74
N ASN A 49 -3.14 -16.96 -14.80
CA ASN A 49 -1.87 -17.45 -14.27
C ASN A 49 -1.93 -17.46 -12.73
N LEU A 50 -1.27 -18.44 -12.12
CA LEU A 50 -1.19 -18.56 -10.67
C LEU A 50 0.24 -18.31 -10.23
N GLU A 51 0.37 -17.58 -9.12
CA GLU A 51 1.63 -17.41 -8.42
C GLU A 51 1.73 -18.40 -7.26
N PRO A 52 2.90 -18.99 -6.99
CA PRO A 52 3.09 -19.87 -5.85
C PRO A 52 2.86 -19.11 -4.54
N LEU A 53 2.12 -19.71 -3.61
CA LEU A 53 2.01 -19.15 -2.27
C LEU A 53 3.38 -19.22 -1.57
N PRO A 54 3.81 -18.16 -0.90
CA PRO A 54 5.05 -18.17 -0.14
C PRO A 54 4.96 -19.17 1.01
N LYS A 55 6.08 -19.88 1.28
CA LYS A 55 6.12 -20.84 2.39
C LYS A 55 6.18 -20.16 3.75
N PHE A 56 6.88 -19.03 3.80
CA PHE A 56 7.03 -18.22 5.00
C PHE A 56 6.85 -16.75 4.64
N THR A 57 6.22 -16.01 5.54
CA THR A 57 6.04 -14.57 5.46
C THR A 57 6.52 -13.90 6.74
N GLY A 58 6.91 -12.65 6.64
CA GLY A 58 7.24 -11.81 7.79
C GLY A 58 6.85 -10.38 7.53
N LEU A 59 6.45 -9.66 8.56
CA LEU A 59 6.14 -8.23 8.48
C LEU A 59 7.15 -7.42 9.27
N ALA A 60 7.59 -6.29 8.69
CA ALA A 60 8.20 -5.20 9.42
C ALA A 60 7.22 -4.04 9.47
N ILE A 61 6.85 -3.59 10.67
CA ILE A 61 6.02 -2.41 10.88
C ILE A 61 6.94 -1.24 11.19
N LEU A 62 7.07 -0.32 10.25
CA LEU A 62 7.87 0.90 10.40
C LEU A 62 6.96 2.01 10.93
N HIS A 63 7.43 2.78 11.92
CA HIS A 63 6.63 3.81 12.60
C HIS A 63 7.19 5.20 12.33
N PHE A 64 6.30 6.15 11.99
CA PHE A 64 6.66 7.51 11.62
C PHE A 64 5.88 8.53 12.43
N LYS A 65 6.44 9.73 12.55
CA LYS A 65 5.78 10.91 13.13
C LYS A 65 5.25 11.85 12.06
N ASP A 66 5.62 11.62 10.82
CA ASP A 66 5.27 12.46 9.68
C ASP A 66 4.89 11.62 8.46
N LEU A 67 3.84 12.04 7.76
CA LEU A 67 3.32 11.38 6.56
C LEU A 67 4.38 11.32 5.44
N ILE A 68 5.11 12.41 5.22
CA ILE A 68 6.07 12.48 4.12
C ILE A 68 7.29 11.61 4.38
N GLU A 69 7.77 11.55 5.65
CA GLU A 69 8.81 10.59 6.03
C GLU A 69 8.43 9.14 5.69
N SER A 70 7.15 8.77 5.87
CA SER A 70 6.68 7.43 5.52
C SER A 70 6.73 7.18 4.01
N MET A 71 6.45 8.20 3.18
CA MET A 71 6.55 8.10 1.72
C MET A 71 8.02 8.02 1.25
N GLU A 72 8.91 8.78 1.87
CA GLU A 72 10.37 8.69 1.61
C GLU A 72 10.92 7.32 2.00
N ALA A 73 10.49 6.79 3.14
CA ALA A 73 10.86 5.45 3.58
C ALA A 73 10.35 4.37 2.62
N THR A 74 9.18 4.56 2.00
CA THR A 74 8.66 3.65 0.96
C THR A 74 9.67 3.48 -0.16
N VAL A 75 10.20 4.57 -0.70
CA VAL A 75 11.21 4.52 -1.78
C VAL A 75 12.44 3.71 -1.34
N ALA A 76 12.93 3.97 -0.13
CA ALA A 76 14.09 3.25 0.39
C ALA A 76 13.82 1.75 0.64
N VAL A 77 12.59 1.39 1.06
CA VAL A 77 12.19 0.00 1.31
C VAL A 77 12.15 -0.82 0.02
N LEU A 78 11.78 -0.22 -1.12
CA LEU A 78 11.66 -0.93 -2.40
C LEU A 78 12.96 -1.58 -2.86
N ASP A 79 14.12 -1.04 -2.49
CA ASP A 79 15.42 -1.65 -2.82
C ASP A 79 15.62 -3.03 -2.15
N GLU A 80 14.87 -3.35 -1.10
CA GLU A 80 14.91 -4.64 -0.41
C GLU A 80 13.99 -5.70 -1.04
N ASN A 81 13.35 -5.39 -2.19
CA ASN A 81 12.41 -6.25 -2.91
C ASN A 81 11.32 -6.83 -1.99
N PRO A 82 10.54 -5.99 -1.30
CA PRO A 82 9.44 -6.46 -0.47
C PRO A 82 8.34 -7.13 -1.31
N ALA A 83 7.58 -8.03 -0.71
CA ALA A 83 6.39 -8.63 -1.33
C ALA A 83 5.21 -7.64 -1.37
N ALA A 84 5.11 -6.78 -0.35
CA ALA A 84 4.14 -5.70 -0.28
C ALA A 84 4.66 -4.57 0.61
N VAL A 85 4.23 -3.33 0.33
CA VAL A 85 4.41 -2.18 1.21
C VAL A 85 3.08 -1.45 1.29
N GLU A 86 2.46 -1.47 2.48
CA GLU A 86 1.17 -0.86 2.73
C GLU A 86 1.31 0.32 3.68
N HIS A 87 0.75 1.44 3.31
CA HIS A 87 0.67 2.61 4.18
C HIS A 87 -0.64 2.63 4.96
N ILE A 88 -0.58 2.97 6.24
CA ILE A 88 -1.73 3.19 7.13
C ILE A 88 -1.50 4.48 7.90
N GLY A 89 -2.34 5.48 7.65
CA GLY A 89 -2.21 6.81 8.24
C GLY A 89 -2.98 7.00 9.55
N GLN A 90 -2.75 8.16 10.15
CA GLN A 90 -3.21 8.55 11.49
C GLN A 90 -4.71 8.36 11.73
N MET A 91 -5.55 8.70 10.76
CA MET A 91 -7.01 8.57 10.93
C MET A 91 -7.41 7.14 11.24
N ILE A 92 -6.86 6.17 10.50
CA ILE A 92 -7.14 4.74 10.71
C ILE A 92 -6.58 4.27 12.06
N ILE A 93 -5.33 4.63 12.38
CA ILE A 93 -4.69 4.25 13.65
C ILE A 93 -5.49 4.78 14.82
N THR A 94 -5.92 6.04 14.77
CA THR A 94 -6.74 6.68 15.81
C THR A 94 -8.08 5.97 15.99
N GLN A 95 -8.78 5.63 14.93
CA GLN A 95 -10.07 4.93 15.01
C GLN A 95 -9.89 3.47 15.46
N ALA A 96 -8.82 2.80 15.05
CA ALA A 96 -8.51 1.44 15.51
C ALA A 96 -8.29 1.41 17.02
N ARG A 97 -7.59 2.39 17.59
CA ARG A 97 -7.41 2.53 19.04
C ARG A 97 -8.71 2.74 19.82
N LYS A 98 -9.68 3.43 19.21
CA LYS A 98 -11.01 3.65 19.79
C LYS A 98 -11.98 2.49 19.60
N SER A 99 -11.69 1.60 18.66
CA SER A 99 -12.55 0.47 18.33
C SER A 99 -12.38 -0.67 19.32
N LEU A 100 -13.46 -1.19 19.88
CA LEU A 100 -13.44 -2.37 20.77
C LEU A 100 -12.91 -3.62 20.07
N GLY A 101 -13.10 -3.74 18.76
CA GLY A 101 -12.64 -4.88 17.96
C GLY A 101 -11.13 -4.86 17.69
N PHE A 102 -10.51 -3.69 17.64
CA PHE A 102 -9.08 -3.56 17.28
C PHE A 102 -8.19 -3.18 18.46
N SER A 103 -8.66 -2.38 19.41
CA SER A 103 -7.85 -1.77 20.48
C SER A 103 -7.00 -2.76 21.29
N ARG A 104 -7.45 -4.02 21.40
CA ARG A 104 -6.75 -5.09 22.15
C ARG A 104 -5.66 -5.78 21.34
N ASN A 105 -5.58 -5.55 20.02
CA ASN A 105 -4.72 -6.26 19.08
C ASN A 105 -3.76 -5.29 18.37
N LEU A 106 -3.38 -4.19 19.01
CA LEU A 106 -2.49 -3.16 18.48
C LEU A 106 -1.11 -3.19 19.14
N ASP A 107 -0.71 -4.32 19.72
CA ASP A 107 0.58 -4.50 20.41
C ASP A 107 1.79 -4.35 19.47
N PHE A 108 1.55 -4.38 18.16
CA PHE A 108 2.57 -4.10 17.16
C PHE A 108 2.87 -2.61 16.99
N LEU A 109 2.01 -1.71 17.45
CA LEU A 109 2.25 -0.26 17.41
C LEU A 109 3.16 0.16 18.56
N GLN A 110 4.27 0.83 18.24
CA GLN A 110 5.18 1.40 19.22
C GLN A 110 4.95 2.91 19.37
N GLY A 111 4.74 3.35 20.61
CA GLY A 111 4.49 4.75 20.92
C GLY A 111 3.21 5.29 20.26
N ASP A 112 3.31 6.49 19.71
CA ASP A 112 2.20 7.18 19.04
C ASP A 112 2.59 7.58 17.61
N PRO A 113 2.53 6.63 16.64
CA PRO A 113 2.81 6.95 15.25
C PRO A 113 1.68 7.75 14.63
N SER A 114 2.02 8.73 13.79
CA SER A 114 1.07 9.30 12.85
C SER A 114 0.80 8.32 11.72
N ASP A 115 1.85 7.68 11.24
CA ASP A 115 1.80 6.80 10.08
C ASP A 115 2.63 5.55 10.31
N ILE A 116 2.22 4.43 9.70
CA ILE A 116 3.01 3.21 9.64
C ILE A 116 3.12 2.69 8.22
N LEU A 117 4.24 2.05 7.92
CA LEU A 117 4.37 1.17 6.75
C LEU A 117 4.39 -0.28 7.23
N VAL A 118 3.55 -1.09 6.64
CA VAL A 118 3.54 -2.54 6.78
C VAL A 118 4.31 -3.11 5.59
N VAL A 119 5.51 -3.61 5.84
CA VAL A 119 6.38 -4.18 4.82
C VAL A 119 6.37 -5.69 4.93
N GLU A 120 5.84 -6.38 3.91
CA GLU A 120 5.85 -7.85 3.85
C GLU A 120 7.07 -8.35 3.11
N VAL A 121 7.71 -9.37 3.65
CA VAL A 121 8.77 -10.14 3.00
C VAL A 121 8.42 -11.61 2.94
N ASN A 122 8.75 -12.26 1.82
CA ASN A 122 8.51 -13.67 1.58
C ASN A 122 9.83 -14.44 1.55
N GLY A 123 9.79 -15.73 1.93
CA GLY A 123 10.97 -16.58 1.91
C GLY A 123 10.65 -18.06 1.95
N ASN A 124 11.70 -18.88 1.85
CA ASN A 124 11.62 -20.34 1.85
C ASN A 124 11.89 -20.96 3.23
N SER A 125 12.33 -20.14 4.20
CA SER A 125 12.60 -20.55 5.58
C SER A 125 12.46 -19.38 6.55
N GLU A 126 12.22 -19.67 7.81
CA GLU A 126 12.20 -18.68 8.89
C GLU A 126 13.54 -17.92 9.01
N LYS A 127 14.65 -18.61 8.79
CA LYS A 127 15.99 -17.97 8.78
C LYS A 127 16.11 -16.92 7.70
N GLU A 128 15.58 -17.19 6.49
CA GLU A 128 15.57 -16.22 5.39
C GLU A 128 14.71 -15.00 5.75
N ILE A 129 13.49 -15.23 6.29
CA ILE A 129 12.60 -14.16 6.74
C ILE A 129 13.30 -13.28 7.78
N ASN A 130 13.86 -13.87 8.83
CA ASN A 130 14.55 -13.13 9.88
C ASN A 130 15.74 -12.32 9.31
N SER A 131 16.48 -12.87 8.35
CA SER A 131 17.57 -12.15 7.69
C SER A 131 17.06 -10.94 6.91
N LYS A 132 15.99 -11.08 6.12
CA LYS A 132 15.37 -9.97 5.36
C LYS A 132 14.84 -8.87 6.28
N LEU A 133 14.13 -9.24 7.34
CA LEU A 133 13.63 -8.29 8.33
C LEU A 133 14.76 -7.52 9.05
N ASN A 134 15.85 -8.22 9.41
CA ASN A 134 17.00 -7.60 10.03
C ASN A 134 17.75 -6.65 9.07
N ASN A 135 17.91 -7.04 7.80
CA ASN A 135 18.53 -6.19 6.78
C ASN A 135 17.73 -4.91 6.58
N LEU A 136 16.40 -5.03 6.42
CA LEU A 136 15.50 -3.89 6.33
C LEU A 136 15.62 -2.99 7.56
N GLY A 137 15.60 -3.56 8.77
CA GLY A 137 15.74 -2.82 10.02
C GLY A 137 17.07 -2.06 10.11
N ASN A 138 18.16 -2.69 9.70
CA ASN A 138 19.49 -2.06 9.68
C ASN A 138 19.56 -0.92 8.66
N LYS A 139 18.96 -1.10 7.48
CA LYS A 139 18.86 -0.05 6.45
C LYS A 139 18.10 1.15 6.97
N MET A 140 16.90 0.95 7.54
CA MET A 140 16.08 2.05 8.08
C MET A 140 16.80 2.82 9.19
N LYS A 141 17.49 2.12 10.09
CA LYS A 141 18.31 2.76 11.12
C LYS A 141 19.45 3.59 10.52
N LYS A 142 20.13 3.08 9.49
CA LYS A 142 21.26 3.78 8.84
C LYS A 142 20.84 5.08 8.17
N ILE A 143 19.64 5.11 7.55
CA ILE A 143 19.13 6.31 6.89
C ILE A 143 18.31 7.20 7.83
N ASN A 144 18.11 6.77 9.08
CA ASN A 144 17.39 7.48 10.14
C ASN A 144 15.94 7.87 9.72
N LEU A 145 15.31 7.02 8.94
CA LEU A 145 13.86 7.07 8.65
C LEU A 145 13.17 6.04 9.54
N SER A 146 12.05 6.35 10.10
CA SER A 146 11.31 5.61 11.14
C SER A 146 11.96 5.66 12.54
N TYR A 147 11.15 5.96 13.54
CA TYR A 147 11.63 6.01 14.92
C TYR A 147 11.56 4.65 15.65
N ALA A 148 10.78 3.71 15.11
CA ALA A 148 10.64 2.36 15.66
C ALA A 148 10.30 1.35 14.56
N ILE A 149 10.68 0.08 14.78
CA ILE A 149 10.41 -1.03 13.88
C ILE A 149 9.97 -2.24 14.70
N THR A 150 8.83 -2.82 14.38
CA THR A 150 8.34 -4.07 14.97
C THR A 150 8.37 -5.18 13.92
N ASN A 151 9.13 -6.23 14.16
CA ASN A 151 9.16 -7.41 13.29
C ASN A 151 8.15 -8.46 13.77
N ILE A 152 7.38 -9.03 12.85
CA ILE A 152 6.32 -10.01 13.13
C ILE A 152 6.48 -11.21 12.22
N THR A 153 6.77 -12.37 12.80
CA THR A 153 6.84 -13.65 12.08
C THR A 153 5.70 -14.59 12.45
N ASP A 154 5.00 -14.32 13.55
CA ASP A 154 3.82 -15.07 13.99
C ASP A 154 2.63 -14.82 13.05
N PRO A 155 2.06 -15.86 12.40
CA PRO A 155 0.97 -15.71 11.45
C PRO A 155 -0.30 -15.09 12.05
N SER A 156 -0.60 -15.35 13.31
CA SER A 156 -1.78 -14.82 13.98
C SER A 156 -1.65 -13.31 14.20
N LYS A 157 -0.47 -12.84 14.57
CA LYS A 157 -0.17 -11.40 14.69
C LYS A 157 -0.14 -10.70 13.33
N GLN A 158 0.40 -11.36 12.30
CA GLN A 158 0.32 -10.84 10.92
C GLN A 158 -1.13 -10.65 10.48
N ALA A 159 -2.00 -11.63 10.76
CA ALA A 159 -3.42 -11.54 10.45
C ALA A 159 -4.11 -10.36 11.15
N GLN A 160 -3.72 -10.00 12.38
CA GLN A 160 -4.25 -8.82 13.09
C GLN A 160 -3.86 -7.51 12.40
N VAL A 161 -2.60 -7.39 11.92
CA VAL A 161 -2.15 -6.22 11.15
C VAL A 161 -2.96 -6.08 9.87
N TRP A 162 -3.09 -7.18 9.12
CA TRP A 162 -3.85 -7.19 7.87
C TRP A 162 -5.34 -6.91 8.09
N ALA A 163 -5.94 -7.42 9.17
CA ALA A 163 -7.33 -7.12 9.54
C ALA A 163 -7.54 -5.62 9.77
N MET A 164 -6.61 -4.92 10.46
CA MET A 164 -6.68 -3.48 10.63
C MET A 164 -6.56 -2.74 9.28
N ARG A 165 -5.63 -3.17 8.41
CA ARG A 165 -5.45 -2.57 7.07
C ARG A 165 -6.73 -2.71 6.22
N GLN A 166 -7.33 -3.89 6.21
CA GLN A 166 -8.56 -4.16 5.46
C GLN A 166 -9.76 -3.37 5.99
N ALA A 167 -9.82 -3.14 7.30
CA ALA A 167 -10.89 -2.36 7.94
C ALA A 167 -10.73 -0.84 7.76
N GLY A 168 -9.67 -0.37 7.09
CA GLY A 168 -9.29 1.05 7.03
C GLY A 168 -10.42 1.99 6.65
N LEU A 169 -11.12 1.74 5.53
CA LEU A 169 -12.26 2.56 5.11
C LEU A 169 -13.39 2.53 6.15
N GLY A 170 -13.75 1.34 6.64
CA GLY A 170 -14.78 1.18 7.66
C GLY A 170 -14.44 1.93 8.96
N LEU A 171 -13.18 1.90 9.38
CA LEU A 171 -12.71 2.65 10.54
C LEU A 171 -12.82 4.16 10.32
N MET A 172 -12.47 4.68 9.16
CA MET A 172 -12.62 6.10 8.85
C MET A 172 -14.09 6.53 8.80
N MET A 173 -15.00 5.68 8.32
CA MET A 173 -16.43 5.97 8.31
C MET A 173 -17.04 6.06 9.73
N ASN A 174 -16.33 5.57 10.75
CA ASN A 174 -16.75 5.67 12.16
C ASN A 174 -16.30 6.97 12.85
N ILE A 175 -15.69 7.92 12.14
CA ILE A 175 -15.35 9.24 12.68
C ILE A 175 -16.65 9.91 13.18
N PRO A 176 -16.67 10.45 14.42
CA PRO A 176 -17.84 11.13 14.98
C PRO A 176 -18.26 12.34 14.14
N GLY A 177 -19.57 12.62 14.13
CA GLY A 177 -20.15 13.75 13.41
C GLY A 177 -20.81 13.34 12.10
N ASP A 178 -21.45 14.31 11.43
CA ASP A 178 -22.19 14.09 10.18
C ASP A 178 -21.26 14.07 8.94
N ALA A 179 -20.15 14.80 9.01
CA ALA A 179 -19.14 14.79 7.96
C ALA A 179 -18.42 13.43 7.92
N LYS A 180 -18.50 12.76 6.78
CA LYS A 180 -17.85 11.47 6.54
C LYS A 180 -16.85 11.57 5.41
N PRO A 181 -15.75 10.79 5.45
CA PRO A 181 -14.81 10.71 4.33
C PRO A 181 -15.52 10.27 3.05
N ILE A 182 -15.22 10.94 1.95
CA ILE A 182 -15.69 10.55 0.63
C ILE A 182 -14.51 9.90 -0.10
N PRO A 183 -14.56 8.60 -0.43
CA PRO A 183 -13.51 7.91 -1.15
C PRO A 183 -13.61 8.23 -2.65
N PHE A 184 -13.17 9.42 -3.08
CA PHE A 184 -13.23 9.85 -4.47
C PHE A 184 -11.85 10.00 -5.13
N VAL A 185 -10.79 10.18 -4.34
CA VAL A 185 -9.42 10.12 -4.80
C VAL A 185 -8.90 8.72 -4.50
N GLU A 186 -9.16 7.80 -5.41
CA GLU A 186 -8.76 6.40 -5.31
C GLU A 186 -8.00 5.99 -6.56
N ASP A 187 -7.29 4.86 -6.48
CA ASP A 187 -6.60 4.25 -7.61
C ASP A 187 -5.68 5.20 -8.39
N THR A 188 -5.16 6.23 -7.72
CA THR A 188 -4.08 7.04 -8.29
C THR A 188 -2.83 6.18 -8.35
N ALA A 189 -2.10 6.26 -9.46
CA ALA A 189 -0.85 5.54 -9.62
C ALA A 189 0.23 6.50 -10.11
N ILE A 190 1.33 6.51 -9.39
CA ILE A 190 2.49 7.35 -9.69
C ILE A 190 3.77 6.50 -9.54
N SER A 191 4.85 6.90 -10.22
CA SER A 191 6.15 6.29 -9.97
C SER A 191 6.52 6.46 -8.49
N PRO A 192 6.89 5.38 -7.77
CA PRO A 192 7.15 5.42 -6.33
C PRO A 192 8.13 6.52 -5.91
N GLU A 193 9.13 6.83 -6.74
CA GLU A 193 10.11 7.89 -6.47
C GLU A 193 9.47 9.29 -6.36
N LYS A 194 8.28 9.46 -6.96
CA LYS A 194 7.52 10.72 -6.92
C LYS A 194 6.45 10.73 -5.82
N LEU A 195 6.26 9.62 -5.15
CA LEU A 195 5.22 9.49 -4.13
C LEU A 195 5.32 10.55 -3.01
N PRO A 196 6.52 10.85 -2.46
CA PRO A 196 6.65 11.89 -1.44
C PRO A 196 6.20 13.28 -1.93
N GLU A 197 6.61 13.68 -3.14
CA GLU A 197 6.22 14.96 -3.73
C GLU A 197 4.72 15.00 -4.01
N TYR A 198 4.17 13.93 -4.58
CA TYR A 198 2.75 13.83 -4.90
C TYR A 198 1.88 13.96 -3.64
N VAL A 199 2.17 13.18 -2.62
CA VAL A 199 1.39 13.18 -1.36
C VAL A 199 1.52 14.53 -0.67
N LYS A 200 2.71 15.13 -0.64
CA LYS A 200 2.92 16.48 -0.08
C LYS A 200 2.04 17.53 -0.77
N ARG A 201 2.08 17.58 -2.11
CA ARG A 201 1.26 18.54 -2.87
C ARG A 201 -0.23 18.29 -2.71
N PHE A 202 -0.64 17.02 -2.66
CA PHE A 202 -2.03 16.66 -2.42
C PHE A 202 -2.49 17.15 -1.04
N ASP A 203 -1.71 16.89 0.00
CA ASP A 203 -2.00 17.33 1.37
C ASP A 203 -2.08 18.87 1.49
N GLU A 204 -1.17 19.59 0.82
CA GLU A 204 -1.20 21.06 0.74
C GLU A 204 -2.50 21.57 0.10
N ILE A 205 -2.96 20.94 -0.99
CA ILE A 205 -4.22 21.30 -1.66
C ILE A 205 -5.42 21.05 -0.75
N VAL A 206 -5.46 19.89 -0.09
CA VAL A 206 -6.53 19.53 0.84
C VAL A 206 -6.62 20.57 1.98
N LYS A 207 -5.51 20.90 2.61
CA LYS A 207 -5.43 21.87 3.71
C LYS A 207 -5.78 23.29 3.25
N ALA A 208 -5.34 23.71 2.06
CA ALA A 208 -5.66 25.01 1.49
C ALA A 208 -7.18 25.19 1.23
N ASN A 209 -7.90 24.09 1.05
CA ASN A 209 -9.36 24.09 0.90
C ASN A 209 -10.11 23.88 2.23
N GLY A 210 -9.43 23.96 3.38
CA GLY A 210 -10.04 23.91 4.70
C GLY A 210 -10.63 22.54 5.07
N THR A 211 -10.08 21.46 4.52
CA THR A 211 -10.53 20.09 4.79
C THR A 211 -9.36 19.18 5.16
N GLU A 212 -9.65 17.95 5.51
CA GLU A 212 -8.68 16.93 5.90
C GLU A 212 -8.84 15.69 5.02
N ALA A 213 -7.75 14.92 4.84
CA ALA A 213 -7.78 13.63 4.17
C ALA A 213 -7.19 12.53 5.05
N GLY A 214 -7.71 11.33 4.92
CA GLY A 214 -7.10 10.11 5.45
C GLY A 214 -6.32 9.41 4.36
N TYR A 215 -5.08 9.01 4.67
CA TYR A 215 -4.18 8.38 3.72
C TYR A 215 -4.00 6.91 4.06
N TYR A 216 -4.13 6.05 3.08
CA TYR A 216 -3.77 4.64 3.15
C TYR A 216 -3.70 4.06 1.73
N GLY A 217 -2.86 3.06 1.52
CA GLY A 217 -2.77 2.46 0.19
C GLY A 217 -1.57 1.55 -0.02
N HIS A 218 -1.49 1.02 -1.23
CA HIS A 218 -0.41 0.16 -1.72
C HIS A 218 0.82 1.02 -2.06
N ALA A 219 1.60 1.42 -1.06
CA ALA A 219 2.70 2.35 -1.25
C ALA A 219 3.81 1.83 -2.19
N ALA A 220 3.96 0.50 -2.34
CA ALA A 220 4.94 -0.08 -3.26
C ALA A 220 4.64 0.20 -4.73
N GLU A 221 3.39 0.41 -5.07
CA GLU A 221 2.97 0.64 -6.45
C GLU A 221 2.80 2.14 -6.80
N GLY A 222 2.95 3.01 -5.79
CA GLY A 222 2.88 4.47 -5.90
C GLY A 222 1.49 5.05 -5.74
#